data_167462e23f4b81119f4dc293ca77bead
#
_entry.id   167462e23f4b81119f4dc293ca77bead
#
_cell.length_a   1.000
_cell.length_b   1.000
_cell.length_c   1.000
_cell.angle_alpha   90.00
_cell.angle_beta   90.00
_cell.angle_gamma   90.00
#
_symmetry.space_group_name_H-M   'P 1'
#
loop_
_entity.id
_entity.type
_entity.pdbx_description
1 polymer ?
#
loop_
_entity_poly.entity_id
_entity_poly.type
_entity_poly.pdbx_seq_one_letter_code
_entity_poly.pdbx_strand_id
1 'polypeptide(L)'
;MVDILDYKILEILQENNLIPQRDIGDAIGLSAPAVQRRIKKMRESGIIEKDVSIINRDMLGNTITIIVEVFLDSEKLEHILTIKNEFSVVAEIQQCYYVTGESDFFLVMVVSSMKEYEELSKKLFIDNSNIKRFRTIVSMGIDKTSLKIPLSNKLG
;
A
#
# COMPACT_ATOMS: atom_id res chain seq x y z
N MET A 1 -24.21 1.86 -2.25
CA MET A 1 -24.06 0.69 -1.39
C MET A 1 -23.45 -0.41 -2.24
N VAL A 2 -22.44 -1.13 -1.73
CA VAL A 2 -21.78 -2.26 -2.41
C VAL A 2 -22.61 -3.52 -2.14
N ASP A 3 -22.92 -4.29 -3.18
CA ASP A 3 -23.67 -5.56 -3.06
C ASP A 3 -22.76 -6.79 -3.28
N ILE A 4 -23.32 -7.98 -3.14
CA ILE A 4 -22.59 -9.25 -3.27
C ILE A 4 -21.95 -9.42 -4.65
N LEU A 5 -22.58 -8.92 -5.71
CA LEU A 5 -22.05 -8.98 -7.07
C LEU A 5 -20.85 -8.03 -7.24
N ASP A 6 -20.90 -6.87 -6.60
CA ASP A 6 -19.76 -5.94 -6.57
C ASP A 6 -18.56 -6.57 -5.87
N TYR A 7 -18.76 -7.26 -4.72
CA TYR A 7 -17.68 -7.99 -4.05
C TYR A 7 -17.09 -9.11 -4.91
N LYS A 8 -17.92 -9.85 -5.65
CA LYS A 8 -17.43 -10.88 -6.59
C LYS A 8 -16.60 -10.28 -7.72
N ILE A 9 -17.01 -9.14 -8.26
CA ILE A 9 -16.24 -8.40 -9.27
C ILE A 9 -14.90 -7.94 -8.67
N LEU A 10 -14.91 -7.33 -7.48
CA LEU A 10 -13.70 -6.86 -6.82
C LEU A 10 -12.71 -7.99 -6.53
N GLU A 11 -13.19 -9.17 -6.14
CA GLU A 11 -12.32 -10.33 -5.90
C GLU A 11 -11.59 -10.76 -7.17
N ILE A 12 -12.30 -10.81 -8.31
CA ILE A 12 -11.69 -11.12 -9.61
C ILE A 12 -10.67 -10.04 -10.03
N LEU A 13 -11.05 -8.76 -9.90
CA LEU A 13 -10.19 -7.63 -10.30
C LEU A 13 -8.91 -7.51 -9.46
N GLN A 14 -8.94 -7.92 -8.18
CA GLN A 14 -7.75 -7.96 -7.33
C GLN A 14 -6.74 -9.03 -7.75
N GLU A 15 -7.17 -10.07 -8.49
CA GLU A 15 -6.28 -11.08 -9.07
C GLU A 15 -5.77 -10.67 -10.45
N ASN A 16 -6.68 -10.15 -11.28
CA ASN A 16 -6.34 -9.72 -12.63
C ASN A 16 -7.31 -8.62 -13.10
N ASN A 17 -6.84 -7.38 -13.11
CA ASN A 17 -7.65 -6.23 -13.55
C ASN A 17 -7.76 -6.10 -15.08
N LEU A 18 -7.04 -6.93 -15.84
CA LEU A 18 -7.10 -6.97 -17.31
C LEU A 18 -8.08 -8.01 -17.85
N ILE A 19 -8.75 -8.77 -16.97
CA ILE A 19 -9.73 -9.77 -17.38
C ILE A 19 -10.89 -9.11 -18.15
N PRO A 20 -11.30 -9.67 -19.33
CA PRO A 20 -12.41 -9.13 -20.08
C PRO A 20 -13.71 -9.11 -19.27
N GLN A 21 -14.48 -8.04 -19.40
CA GLN A 21 -15.74 -7.86 -18.66
C GLN A 21 -16.78 -8.97 -19.00
N ARG A 22 -16.69 -9.57 -20.19
CA ARG A 22 -17.50 -10.70 -20.56
C ARG A 22 -17.17 -11.92 -19.69
N ASP A 23 -15.87 -12.19 -19.50
CA ASP A 23 -15.43 -13.35 -18.72
C ASP A 23 -15.78 -13.20 -17.24
N ILE A 24 -15.70 -11.96 -16.72
CA ILE A 24 -16.23 -11.65 -15.38
C ILE A 24 -17.73 -11.91 -15.33
N GLY A 25 -18.47 -11.45 -16.34
CA GLY A 25 -19.92 -11.63 -16.43
C GLY A 25 -20.31 -13.10 -16.44
N ASP A 26 -19.65 -13.91 -17.27
CA ASP A 26 -19.86 -15.36 -17.36
C ASP A 26 -19.60 -16.05 -16.01
N ALA A 27 -18.60 -15.61 -15.27
CA ALA A 27 -18.25 -16.18 -13.95
C ALA A 27 -19.29 -15.88 -12.84
N ILE A 28 -19.99 -14.75 -12.93
CA ILE A 28 -20.88 -14.30 -11.84
C ILE A 28 -22.36 -14.16 -12.26
N GLY A 29 -22.71 -14.54 -13.49
CA GLY A 29 -24.07 -14.51 -14.00
C GLY A 29 -24.57 -13.09 -14.38
N LEU A 30 -23.69 -12.25 -14.94
CA LEU A 30 -24.02 -10.89 -15.41
C LEU A 30 -23.65 -10.70 -16.88
N SER A 31 -24.34 -9.77 -17.55
CA SER A 31 -23.92 -9.33 -18.89
C SER A 31 -22.69 -8.42 -18.80
N ALA A 32 -21.83 -8.43 -19.84
CA ALA A 32 -20.68 -7.55 -19.92
C ALA A 32 -20.99 -6.04 -19.69
N PRO A 33 -22.06 -5.47 -20.28
CA PRO A 33 -22.46 -4.10 -19.97
C PRO A 33 -22.85 -3.86 -18.50
N ALA A 34 -23.43 -4.86 -17.84
CA ALA A 34 -23.77 -4.76 -16.42
C ALA A 34 -22.50 -4.75 -15.55
N VAL A 35 -21.53 -5.61 -15.86
CA VAL A 35 -20.19 -5.61 -15.21
C VAL A 35 -19.50 -4.27 -15.42
N GLN A 36 -19.45 -3.77 -16.67
CA GLN A 36 -18.82 -2.48 -16.99
C GLN A 36 -19.41 -1.34 -16.18
N ARG A 37 -20.74 -1.26 -16.10
CA ARG A 37 -21.41 -0.21 -15.33
C ARG A 37 -21.06 -0.26 -13.85
N ARG A 38 -20.97 -1.47 -13.26
CA ARG A 38 -20.61 -1.67 -11.86
C ARG A 38 -19.16 -1.26 -11.60
N ILE A 39 -18.21 -1.70 -12.42
CA ILE A 39 -16.79 -1.33 -12.31
C ILE A 39 -16.64 0.19 -12.42
N LYS A 40 -17.28 0.81 -13.41
CA LYS A 40 -17.27 2.26 -13.57
C LYS A 40 -17.76 2.98 -12.31
N LYS A 41 -18.90 2.55 -11.76
CA LYS A 41 -19.46 3.11 -10.52
C LYS A 41 -18.51 2.96 -9.33
N MET A 42 -17.84 1.80 -9.21
CA MET A 42 -16.86 1.56 -8.12
C MET A 42 -15.62 2.43 -8.25
N ARG A 43 -15.15 2.72 -9.47
CA ARG A 43 -14.05 3.68 -9.71
C ARG A 43 -14.50 5.12 -9.39
N GLU A 44 -15.67 5.55 -9.86
CA GLU A 44 -16.21 6.89 -9.61
C GLU A 44 -16.48 7.15 -8.13
N SER A 45 -16.83 6.12 -7.36
CA SER A 45 -17.07 6.21 -5.92
C SER A 45 -15.80 6.03 -5.07
N GLY A 46 -14.63 5.78 -5.68
CA GLY A 46 -13.36 5.57 -4.98
C GLY A 46 -13.21 4.20 -4.31
N ILE A 47 -14.11 3.24 -4.53
CA ILE A 47 -13.98 1.86 -4.05
C ILE A 47 -12.80 1.18 -4.75
N ILE A 48 -12.66 1.38 -6.05
CA ILE A 48 -11.43 1.06 -6.79
C ILE A 48 -10.63 2.35 -6.85
N GLU A 49 -9.56 2.40 -6.08
CA GLU A 49 -8.72 3.59 -5.95
C GLU A 49 -7.82 3.77 -7.17
N LYS A 50 -7.17 2.68 -7.61
CA LYS A 50 -6.21 2.68 -8.73
C LYS A 50 -6.18 1.33 -9.44
N ASP A 51 -5.87 1.36 -10.74
CA ASP A 51 -5.46 0.19 -11.52
C ASP A 51 -3.94 0.32 -11.76
N VAL A 52 -3.14 -0.61 -11.24
CA VAL A 52 -1.67 -0.53 -11.30
C VAL A 52 -1.07 -1.85 -11.76
N SER A 53 0.09 -1.78 -12.41
CA SER A 53 0.91 -2.94 -12.71
C SER A 53 1.84 -3.25 -11.53
N ILE A 54 1.89 -4.50 -11.12
CA ILE A 54 2.89 -4.98 -10.16
C ILE A 54 4.14 -5.36 -10.92
N ILE A 55 5.25 -4.71 -10.60
CA ILE A 55 6.52 -4.91 -11.28
C ILE A 55 7.34 -5.98 -10.56
N ASN A 56 7.90 -6.91 -11.33
CA ASN A 56 8.85 -7.88 -10.81
C ASN A 56 10.19 -7.18 -10.53
N ARG A 57 10.50 -6.97 -9.27
CA ARG A 57 11.69 -6.26 -8.81
C ARG A 57 12.99 -6.96 -9.21
N ASP A 58 12.99 -8.30 -9.19
CA ASP A 58 14.18 -9.09 -9.50
C ASP A 58 14.63 -8.93 -10.97
N MET A 59 13.67 -8.54 -11.85
CA MET A 59 13.94 -8.28 -13.26
C MET A 59 14.47 -6.86 -13.54
N LEU A 60 14.34 -5.94 -12.59
CA LEU A 60 14.75 -4.53 -12.76
C LEU A 60 16.03 -4.18 -12.00
N GLY A 61 16.62 -5.12 -11.30
CA GLY A 61 17.83 -4.93 -10.53
C GLY A 61 17.60 -5.03 -9.02
N ASN A 62 18.70 -4.90 -8.27
CA ASN A 62 18.67 -5.08 -6.83
C ASN A 62 17.92 -3.93 -6.15
N THR A 63 16.91 -4.28 -5.39
CA THR A 63 16.25 -3.38 -4.45
C THR A 63 16.31 -3.95 -3.05
N ILE A 64 16.43 -3.09 -2.04
CA ILE A 64 16.48 -3.48 -0.64
C ILE A 64 15.18 -3.02 0.00
N THR A 65 14.49 -3.94 0.67
CA THR A 65 13.34 -3.60 1.49
C THR A 65 13.80 -3.37 2.93
N ILE A 66 13.42 -2.21 3.47
CA ILE A 66 13.78 -1.81 4.82
C ILE A 66 12.49 -1.48 5.57
N ILE A 67 12.37 -2.03 6.77
CA ILE A 67 11.29 -1.68 7.70
C ILE A 67 11.88 -0.74 8.74
N VAL A 68 11.23 0.40 8.95
CA VAL A 68 11.67 1.39 9.93
C VAL A 68 10.59 1.61 10.97
N GLU A 69 10.95 1.43 12.21
CA GLU A 69 10.13 1.86 13.34
C GLU A 69 10.54 3.27 13.73
N VAL A 70 9.57 4.18 13.81
CA VAL A 70 9.81 5.57 14.16
C VAL A 70 9.13 5.89 15.49
N PHE A 71 9.84 6.58 16.35
CA PHE A 71 9.39 7.05 17.67
C PHE A 71 9.46 8.56 17.71
N LEU A 72 8.32 9.21 17.93
CA LEU A 72 8.24 10.66 17.99
C LEU A 72 8.72 11.19 19.35
N ASP A 73 9.19 12.41 19.35
CA ASP A 73 9.53 13.14 20.58
C ASP A 73 8.26 13.62 21.32
N SER A 74 7.18 13.86 20.58
CA SER A 74 5.91 14.34 21.11
C SER A 74 4.73 13.80 20.34
N GLU A 75 3.70 13.33 21.06
CA GLU A 75 2.43 12.84 20.52
C GLU A 75 1.42 13.96 20.20
N LYS A 76 1.86 15.23 20.11
CA LYS A 76 0.99 16.32 19.71
C LYS A 76 0.49 16.12 18.29
N LEU A 77 -0.81 16.35 18.08
CA LEU A 77 -1.47 16.12 16.80
C LEU A 77 -0.78 16.86 15.63
N GLU A 78 -0.31 18.07 15.85
CA GLU A 78 0.40 18.88 14.85
C GLU A 78 1.71 18.21 14.37
N HIS A 79 2.47 17.59 15.31
CA HIS A 79 3.71 16.89 14.99
C HIS A 79 3.40 15.61 14.20
N ILE A 80 2.38 14.86 14.60
CA ILE A 80 1.93 13.65 13.90
C ILE A 80 1.51 13.99 12.46
N LEU A 81 0.73 15.06 12.26
CA LEU A 81 0.28 15.49 10.94
C LEU A 81 1.44 15.95 10.06
N THR A 82 2.40 16.67 10.63
CA THR A 82 3.62 17.10 9.93
C THR A 82 4.40 15.90 9.43
N ILE A 83 4.69 14.93 10.29
CA ILE A 83 5.41 13.70 9.93
C ILE A 83 4.66 12.87 8.88
N LYS A 84 3.35 12.72 9.01
CA LYS A 84 2.52 12.05 7.98
C LYS A 84 2.67 12.68 6.60
N ASN A 85 2.64 14.01 6.55
CA ASN A 85 2.80 14.75 5.29
C ASN A 85 4.22 14.59 4.73
N GLU A 86 5.25 14.68 5.57
CA GLU A 86 6.64 14.48 5.16
C GLU A 86 6.86 13.08 4.58
N PHE A 87 6.36 12.03 5.24
CA PHE A 87 6.51 10.66 4.76
C PHE A 87 5.70 10.38 3.49
N SER A 88 4.53 11.00 3.32
CA SER A 88 3.63 10.75 2.20
C SER A 88 4.19 11.15 0.83
N VAL A 89 5.16 12.05 0.79
CA VAL A 89 5.75 12.57 -0.45
C VAL A 89 7.08 11.91 -0.82
N VAL A 90 7.57 10.99 0.02
CA VAL A 90 8.83 10.26 -0.21
C VAL A 90 8.54 9.01 -1.03
N ALA A 91 9.07 8.95 -2.25
CA ALA A 91 8.80 7.85 -3.18
C ALA A 91 9.29 6.48 -2.69
N GLU A 92 10.39 6.46 -1.95
CA GLU A 92 10.99 5.26 -1.38
C GLU A 92 10.17 4.68 -0.22
N ILE A 93 9.32 5.48 0.43
CA ILE A 93 8.36 5.01 1.44
C ILE A 93 7.14 4.44 0.72
N GLN A 94 7.07 3.12 0.62
CA GLN A 94 5.98 2.42 -0.06
C GLN A 94 4.75 2.25 0.83
N GLN A 95 4.97 2.13 2.15
CA GLN A 95 3.89 2.01 3.13
C GLN A 95 4.27 2.78 4.39
N CYS A 96 3.30 3.49 4.97
CA CYS A 96 3.44 4.23 6.20
C CYS A 96 2.21 3.95 7.07
N TYR A 97 2.44 3.35 8.24
CA TYR A 97 1.41 3.02 9.21
C TYR A 97 1.61 3.82 10.48
N TYR A 98 0.60 4.57 10.89
CA TYR A 98 0.53 5.12 12.25
C TYR A 98 -0.04 4.03 13.15
N VAL A 99 0.69 3.65 14.18
CA VAL A 99 0.40 2.46 14.97
C VAL A 99 0.20 2.79 16.45
N THR A 100 -0.38 1.84 17.16
CA THR A 100 -0.44 1.85 18.63
C THR A 100 0.65 0.94 19.18
N GLY A 101 1.20 1.27 20.34
CA GLY A 101 2.25 0.51 21.01
C GLY A 101 3.44 1.38 21.40
N GLU A 102 4.64 0.83 21.37
CA GLU A 102 5.86 1.57 21.74
C GLU A 102 6.32 2.53 20.65
N SER A 103 6.14 2.16 19.39
CA SER A 103 6.48 3.00 18.23
C SER A 103 5.25 3.74 17.72
N ASP A 104 5.48 4.88 17.08
CA ASP A 104 4.41 5.71 16.49
C ASP A 104 4.16 5.36 15.03
N PHE A 105 5.22 5.04 14.26
CA PHE A 105 5.08 4.67 12.85
C PHE A 105 5.90 3.43 12.50
N PHE A 106 5.33 2.63 11.59
CA PHE A 106 6.02 1.62 10.81
C PHE A 106 6.06 2.04 9.35
N LEU A 107 7.26 2.09 8.79
CA LEU A 107 7.48 2.40 7.38
C LEU A 107 8.01 1.16 6.67
N VAL A 108 7.53 0.91 5.47
CA VAL A 108 8.16 -0.03 4.53
C VAL A 108 8.78 0.80 3.41
N MET A 109 10.10 0.78 3.35
CA MET A 109 10.89 1.51 2.36
C MET A 109 11.49 0.56 1.34
N VAL A 110 11.64 1.02 0.11
CA VAL A 110 12.34 0.30 -0.96
C VAL A 110 13.39 1.24 -1.54
N VAL A 111 14.64 0.82 -1.44
CA VAL A 111 15.81 1.58 -1.89
C VAL A 111 16.68 0.73 -2.82
N SER A 112 17.50 1.38 -3.65
CA SER A 112 18.42 0.70 -4.55
C SER A 112 19.73 0.27 -3.88
N SER A 113 20.08 0.90 -2.76
CA SER A 113 21.32 0.62 -2.02
C SER A 113 21.23 1.06 -0.56
N MET A 114 22.12 0.52 0.27
CA MET A 114 22.26 0.98 1.67
C MET A 114 22.78 2.41 1.75
N LYS A 115 23.54 2.87 0.76
CA LYS A 115 23.99 4.28 0.70
C LYS A 115 22.81 5.23 0.51
N GLU A 116 21.90 4.91 -0.39
CA GLU A 116 20.67 5.69 -0.58
C GLU A 116 19.83 5.71 0.72
N TYR A 117 19.71 4.58 1.40
CA TYR A 117 19.04 4.52 2.69
C TYR A 117 19.72 5.40 3.75
N GLU A 118 21.04 5.41 3.81
CA GLU A 118 21.81 6.25 4.74
C GLU A 118 21.51 7.76 4.50
N GLU A 119 21.50 8.18 3.24
CA GLU A 119 21.18 9.56 2.88
C GLU A 119 19.73 9.94 3.25
N LEU A 120 18.77 9.04 2.94
CA LEU A 120 17.36 9.22 3.30
C LEU A 120 17.16 9.23 4.83
N SER A 121 17.77 8.29 5.54
CA SER A 121 17.62 8.19 7.01
C SER A 121 18.16 9.42 7.72
N LYS A 122 19.26 9.97 7.24
CA LYS A 122 19.78 11.24 7.75
C LYS A 122 18.76 12.36 7.61
N LYS A 123 18.25 12.56 6.40
CA LYS A 123 17.28 13.62 6.09
C LYS A 123 15.95 13.43 6.81
N LEU A 124 15.41 12.21 6.80
CA LEU A 124 14.05 11.94 7.29
C LEU A 124 13.97 11.75 8.80
N PHE A 125 15.03 11.19 9.41
CA PHE A 125 14.97 10.77 10.80
C PHE A 125 15.97 11.50 11.69
N ILE A 126 17.26 11.58 11.29
CA ILE A 126 18.31 12.15 12.15
C ILE A 126 18.18 13.66 12.26
N ASP A 127 17.99 14.33 11.13
CA ASP A 127 17.90 15.79 11.05
C ASP A 127 16.50 16.34 11.41
N ASN A 128 15.55 15.43 11.76
CA ASN A 128 14.17 15.77 12.08
C ASN A 128 13.93 15.85 13.60
N SER A 129 13.75 17.06 14.12
CA SER A 129 13.55 17.31 15.55
C SER A 129 12.26 16.70 16.13
N ASN A 130 11.29 16.30 15.29
CA ASN A 130 10.06 15.64 15.75
C ASN A 130 10.28 14.14 16.01
N ILE A 131 11.43 13.57 15.57
CA ILE A 131 11.75 12.17 15.73
C ILE A 131 12.75 12.00 16.87
N LYS A 132 12.35 11.27 17.91
CA LYS A 132 13.17 10.94 19.06
C LYS A 132 14.21 9.88 18.75
N ARG A 133 13.78 8.83 18.06
CA ARG A 133 14.61 7.70 17.62
C ARG A 133 13.94 6.93 16.49
N PHE A 134 14.70 6.10 15.82
CA PHE A 134 14.19 5.14 14.85
C PHE A 134 14.98 3.82 14.95
N ARG A 135 14.38 2.75 14.45
CA ARG A 135 15.01 1.42 14.37
C ARG A 135 14.90 0.89 12.96
N THR A 136 16.03 0.56 12.37
CA THR A 136 16.13 0.02 11.02
C THR A 136 16.18 -1.49 11.05
N ILE A 137 15.33 -2.13 10.25
CA ILE A 137 15.29 -3.57 10.06
C ILE A 137 15.43 -3.83 8.56
N VAL A 138 16.52 -4.46 8.16
CA VAL A 138 16.76 -4.82 6.76
C VAL A 138 16.14 -6.17 6.48
N SER A 139 15.26 -6.24 5.47
CA SER A 139 14.66 -7.51 5.04
C SER A 139 15.70 -8.41 4.37
N MET A 140 15.78 -9.64 4.81
CA MET A 140 16.66 -10.67 4.21
C MET A 140 16.04 -11.31 2.97
N GLY A 141 14.72 -11.22 2.83
CA GLY A 141 13.97 -11.75 1.70
C GLY A 141 12.51 -11.34 1.76
N ILE A 142 11.79 -11.53 0.68
CA ILE A 142 10.36 -11.21 0.57
C ILE A 142 9.61 -12.50 0.25
N ASP A 143 8.99 -13.11 1.25
CA ASP A 143 8.22 -14.34 1.06
C ASP A 143 6.83 -14.06 0.49
N LYS A 144 6.24 -12.94 0.86
CA LYS A 144 4.89 -12.54 0.39
C LYS A 144 4.69 -11.04 0.48
N THR A 145 4.19 -10.45 -0.60
CA THR A 145 3.61 -9.10 -0.60
C THR A 145 2.26 -9.13 -1.29
N SER A 146 1.27 -8.48 -0.72
CA SER A 146 -0.04 -8.32 -1.35
C SER A 146 -0.75 -7.11 -0.75
N LEU A 147 -1.40 -6.34 -1.61
CA LEU A 147 -2.37 -5.30 -1.23
C LEU A 147 -3.81 -5.80 -1.38
N LYS A 148 -4.01 -7.07 -1.74
CA LYS A 148 -5.32 -7.69 -1.87
C LYS A 148 -6.03 -7.68 -0.51
N ILE A 149 -7.25 -7.15 -0.49
CA ILE A 149 -8.14 -7.18 0.68
C ILE A 149 -8.91 -8.49 0.67
N PRO A 150 -8.88 -9.31 1.74
CA PRO A 150 -9.70 -10.51 1.84
C PRO A 150 -11.19 -10.15 1.89
N LEU A 151 -11.95 -10.57 0.87
CA LEU A 151 -13.39 -10.28 0.76
C LEU A 151 -14.28 -11.50 1.11
N SER A 152 -13.69 -12.63 1.46
CA SER A 152 -14.41 -13.88 1.76
C SER A 152 -15.54 -13.69 2.78
N ASN A 153 -15.35 -12.88 3.82
CA ASN A 153 -16.36 -12.57 4.84
C ASN A 153 -17.52 -11.70 4.32
N LYS A 154 -17.44 -11.21 3.08
CA LYS A 154 -18.49 -10.41 2.40
C LYS A 154 -19.24 -11.20 1.35
N LEU A 155 -18.80 -12.44 1.05
CA LEU A 155 -19.32 -13.28 -0.01
C LEU A 155 -20.21 -14.41 0.52
N GLY A 156 -20.17 -14.68 1.85
CA GLY A 156 -20.96 -15.71 2.54
C GLY A 156 -22.18 -15.17 3.24
#